data_d957081f4682dd7a43f5655be3f3d981
#
_entry.id   d957081f4682dd7a43f5655be3f3d981
#
_cell.length_a   1.000
_cell.length_b   1.000
_cell.length_c   1.000
_cell.angle_alpha   90.00
_cell.angle_beta   90.00
_cell.angle_gamma   90.00
#
_symmetry.space_group_name_H-M   'P 1'
#
loop_
_entity.id
_entity.type
_entity.pdbx_description
1 polymer ?
#
loop_
_entity_poly.entity_id
_entity_poly.type
_entity_poly.pdbx_seq_one_letter_code
_entity_poly.pdbx_strand_id
1 'polypeptide(L)'
;RAGRDRKPGQVIIQTRQPKHPLIRGLDAPYHSLLPDLLRQRAQARLPPYGALAVIRCDSHSKQEGLDFLRALKEGTPAIEAHYIGPLPAAMARRKNRYRSQLIITAKTRPALAHTVAALVSQAELGSRPHQFSWSVDIDPYEAL
;
A
#
# COMPACT_ATOMS: atom_id res chain seq x y z
N ARG A 1 -20.81 11.05 10.13
CA ARG A 1 -22.15 11.13 9.57
C ARG A 1 -22.79 12.43 10.06
N ALA A 2 -22.87 13.43 9.21
CA ALA A 2 -23.58 14.68 9.46
C ALA A 2 -25.03 14.55 8.94
N GLY A 3 -25.97 15.31 9.54
CA GLY A 3 -27.33 15.39 9.01
C GLY A 3 -28.24 14.24 9.37
N ARG A 4 -28.22 13.75 10.61
CA ARG A 4 -29.26 12.85 11.14
C ARG A 4 -30.46 13.68 11.65
N ASP A 5 -31.67 13.11 11.53
CA ASP A 5 -32.89 13.64 12.17
C ASP A 5 -33.39 14.98 11.60
N ARG A 6 -33.45 15.11 10.26
CA ARG A 6 -33.96 16.30 9.54
C ARG A 6 -33.17 17.62 9.80
N LYS A 7 -32.05 17.58 10.48
CA LYS A 7 -31.19 18.74 10.65
C LYS A 7 -30.14 18.76 9.54
N PRO A 8 -29.87 19.91 8.90
CA PRO A 8 -28.81 20.02 7.92
C PRO A 8 -27.46 19.74 8.60
N GLY A 9 -26.68 18.83 8.01
CA GLY A 9 -25.33 18.54 8.48
C GLY A 9 -24.33 19.52 7.88
N GLN A 10 -23.34 19.93 8.65
CA GLN A 10 -22.22 20.71 8.19
C GLN A 10 -20.94 19.84 8.25
N VAL A 11 -20.16 19.84 7.18
CA VAL A 11 -18.85 19.19 7.11
C VAL A 11 -17.81 20.27 6.86
N ILE A 12 -16.78 20.32 7.71
CA ILE A 12 -15.65 21.23 7.57
C ILE A 12 -14.43 20.41 7.18
N ILE A 13 -13.80 20.76 6.06
CA ILE A 13 -12.59 20.12 5.56
C ILE A 13 -11.43 21.08 5.67
N GLN A 14 -10.44 20.72 6.50
CA GLN A 14 -9.19 21.45 6.60
C GLN A 14 -8.14 20.78 5.71
N THR A 15 -7.57 21.51 4.77
CA THR A 15 -6.57 21.00 3.83
C THR A 15 -5.52 22.04 3.49
N ARG A 16 -4.29 21.58 3.22
CA ARG A 16 -3.23 22.41 2.64
C ARG A 16 -3.32 22.51 1.11
N GLN A 17 -4.19 21.70 0.49
CA GLN A 17 -4.35 21.63 -0.97
C GLN A 17 -5.81 21.84 -1.39
N PRO A 18 -6.39 23.04 -1.17
CA PRO A 18 -7.80 23.29 -1.47
C PRO A 18 -8.13 23.19 -2.96
N LYS A 19 -7.11 23.32 -3.82
CA LYS A 19 -7.25 23.18 -5.29
C LYS A 19 -7.12 21.76 -5.81
N HIS A 20 -6.85 20.77 -4.93
CA HIS A 20 -6.75 19.38 -5.34
C HIS A 20 -8.05 18.90 -5.99
N PRO A 21 -8.02 18.20 -7.15
CA PRO A 21 -9.23 17.80 -7.88
C PRO A 21 -10.26 17.06 -7.03
N LEU A 22 -9.83 16.16 -6.16
CA LEU A 22 -10.71 15.44 -5.23
C LEU A 22 -11.42 16.38 -4.24
N ILE A 23 -10.73 17.40 -3.71
CA ILE A 23 -11.34 18.37 -2.79
C ILE A 23 -12.37 19.24 -3.50
N ARG A 24 -12.04 19.69 -4.73
CA ARG A 24 -12.96 20.47 -5.55
C ARG A 24 -14.17 19.67 -6.03
N GLY A 25 -14.05 18.35 -6.14
CA GLY A 25 -15.10 17.47 -6.59
C GLY A 25 -15.99 16.91 -5.46
N LEU A 26 -15.80 17.32 -4.20
CA LEU A 26 -16.56 16.76 -3.07
C LEU A 26 -18.06 17.05 -3.15
N ASP A 27 -18.45 18.16 -3.76
CA ASP A 27 -19.87 18.51 -3.98
C ASP A 27 -20.45 17.87 -5.27
N ALA A 28 -19.59 17.25 -6.08
CA ALA A 28 -20.00 16.60 -7.31
C ALA A 28 -20.44 15.15 -7.06
N PRO A 29 -21.35 14.59 -7.87
CA PRO A 29 -21.68 13.20 -7.79
C PRO A 29 -20.45 12.29 -7.95
N TYR A 30 -20.32 11.26 -7.12
CA TYR A 30 -19.15 10.36 -7.11
C TYR A 30 -18.77 9.83 -8.49
N HIS A 31 -19.76 9.49 -9.32
CA HIS A 31 -19.53 8.96 -10.67
C HIS A 31 -18.82 9.95 -11.60
N SER A 32 -18.89 11.26 -11.37
CA SER A 32 -18.20 12.26 -12.17
C SER A 32 -16.69 12.29 -11.90
N LEU A 33 -16.23 11.82 -10.73
CA LEU A 33 -14.82 11.73 -10.35
C LEU A 33 -14.16 10.44 -10.83
N LEU A 34 -14.95 9.39 -11.07
CA LEU A 34 -14.45 8.06 -11.43
C LEU A 34 -13.54 8.03 -12.66
N PRO A 35 -13.87 8.70 -13.79
CA PRO A 35 -13.03 8.64 -14.98
C PRO A 35 -11.62 9.17 -14.74
N ASP A 36 -11.48 10.24 -13.99
CA ASP A 36 -10.17 10.83 -13.69
C ASP A 36 -9.37 9.96 -12.71
N LEU A 37 -10.01 9.40 -11.69
CA LEU A 37 -9.39 8.46 -10.78
C LEU A 37 -8.91 7.19 -11.49
N LEU A 38 -9.72 6.64 -12.38
CA LEU A 38 -9.36 5.47 -13.17
C LEU A 38 -8.22 5.78 -14.14
N ARG A 39 -8.21 6.95 -14.75
CA ARG A 39 -7.10 7.39 -15.62
C ARG A 39 -5.79 7.50 -14.84
N GLN A 40 -5.79 8.08 -13.65
CA GLN A 40 -4.63 8.15 -12.77
C GLN A 40 -4.13 6.74 -12.39
N ARG A 41 -5.04 5.82 -12.03
CA ARG A 41 -4.70 4.43 -11.73
C ARG A 41 -4.11 3.70 -12.95
N ALA A 42 -4.65 3.95 -14.14
CA ALA A 42 -4.12 3.38 -15.37
C ALA A 42 -2.70 3.87 -15.67
N GLN A 43 -2.44 5.17 -15.52
CA GLN A 43 -1.11 5.76 -15.69
C GLN A 43 -0.10 5.18 -14.69
N ALA A 44 -0.51 5.00 -13.44
CA ALA A 44 0.31 4.42 -12.38
C ALA A 44 0.34 2.88 -12.38
N ARG A 45 -0.35 2.22 -13.32
CA ARG A 45 -0.49 0.75 -13.40
C ARG A 45 -0.97 0.14 -12.08
N LEU A 46 -1.85 0.84 -11.38
CA LEU A 46 -2.49 0.36 -10.16
C LEU A 46 -3.77 -0.43 -10.49
N PRO A 47 -4.26 -1.31 -9.61
CA PRO A 47 -5.53 -2.00 -9.82
C PRO A 47 -6.67 -1.02 -10.18
N PRO A 48 -7.52 -1.35 -11.16
CA PRO A 48 -7.67 -2.64 -11.88
C PRO A 48 -6.74 -2.83 -13.09
N TYR A 49 -5.87 -1.87 -13.43
CA TYR A 49 -5.00 -1.89 -14.62
C TYR A 49 -3.65 -2.57 -14.42
N GLY A 50 -3.37 -3.03 -13.22
CA GLY A 50 -2.20 -3.80 -12.83
C GLY A 50 -2.52 -4.65 -11.61
N ALA A 51 -1.55 -5.40 -11.13
CA ALA A 51 -1.64 -6.20 -9.93
C ALA A 51 -0.68 -5.64 -8.86
N LEU A 52 -1.09 -5.68 -7.61
CA LEU A 52 -0.39 -5.07 -6.49
C LEU A 52 -0.38 -6.01 -5.29
N ALA A 53 0.77 -6.12 -4.62
CA ALA A 53 0.90 -6.74 -3.31
C ALA A 53 1.79 -5.89 -2.41
N VAL A 54 1.63 -6.04 -1.11
CA VAL A 54 2.47 -5.39 -0.11
C VAL A 54 2.94 -6.43 0.89
N ILE A 55 4.25 -6.49 1.11
CA ILE A 55 4.82 -7.19 2.27
C ILE A 55 5.04 -6.15 3.35
N ARG A 56 4.44 -6.37 4.52
CA ARG A 56 4.62 -5.54 5.70
C ARG A 56 5.47 -6.26 6.73
N CYS A 57 6.34 -5.51 7.40
CA CYS A 57 7.16 -6.00 8.50
C CYS A 57 6.97 -5.09 9.71
N ASP A 58 6.59 -5.68 10.83
CA ASP A 58 6.49 -5.01 12.14
C ASP A 58 7.66 -5.47 13.02
N SER A 59 8.56 -4.56 13.39
CA SER A 59 9.80 -4.83 14.14
C SER A 59 9.96 -3.93 15.37
N HIS A 60 10.87 -4.29 16.27
CA HIS A 60 11.19 -3.44 17.42
C HIS A 60 12.07 -2.26 17.03
N SER A 61 12.89 -2.40 16.00
CA SER A 61 13.76 -1.37 15.43
C SER A 61 13.34 -1.05 14.00
N LYS A 62 13.33 0.24 13.65
CA LYS A 62 13.08 0.70 12.28
C LYS A 62 14.05 0.07 11.28
N GLN A 63 15.31 -0.06 11.67
CA GLN A 63 16.36 -0.57 10.79
C GLN A 63 16.19 -2.06 10.50
N GLU A 64 15.89 -2.87 11.52
CA GLU A 64 15.67 -4.33 11.35
C GLU A 64 14.59 -4.66 10.32
N GLY A 65 13.45 -3.96 10.39
CA GLY A 65 12.36 -4.17 9.43
C GLY A 65 12.74 -3.78 8.00
N LEU A 66 13.48 -2.68 7.83
CA LEU A 66 13.98 -2.25 6.52
C LEU A 66 15.03 -3.20 5.97
N ASP A 67 15.95 -3.69 6.81
CA ASP A 67 17.03 -4.61 6.40
C ASP A 67 16.46 -5.98 6.02
N PHE A 68 15.47 -6.49 6.75
CA PHE A 68 14.75 -7.70 6.37
C PHE A 68 14.10 -7.56 4.99
N LEU A 69 13.35 -6.50 4.75
CA LEU A 69 12.68 -6.27 3.46
C LEU A 69 13.69 -6.00 2.32
N ARG A 70 14.84 -5.41 2.62
CA ARG A 70 15.93 -5.22 1.65
C ARG A 70 16.54 -6.56 1.26
N ALA A 71 16.84 -7.41 2.24
CA ALA A 71 17.38 -8.75 1.99
C ALA A 71 16.41 -9.61 1.16
N LEU A 72 15.09 -9.53 1.42
CA LEU A 72 14.09 -10.19 0.59
C LEU A 72 14.11 -9.70 -0.86
N LYS A 73 14.14 -8.39 -1.07
CA LYS A 73 14.21 -7.77 -2.39
C LYS A 73 15.47 -8.19 -3.17
N GLU A 74 16.62 -8.21 -2.51
CA GLU A 74 17.91 -8.57 -3.11
C GLU A 74 18.00 -10.08 -3.39
N GLY A 75 17.47 -10.90 -2.49
CA GLY A 75 17.46 -12.36 -2.63
C GLY A 75 16.40 -12.91 -3.60
N THR A 76 15.46 -12.06 -4.04
CA THR A 76 14.37 -12.48 -4.95
C THR A 76 14.26 -11.52 -6.12
N PRO A 77 14.97 -11.77 -7.23
CA PRO A 77 14.86 -10.96 -8.44
C PRO A 77 13.41 -10.95 -8.95
N ALA A 78 12.88 -9.76 -9.24
CA ALA A 78 11.54 -9.62 -9.78
C ALA A 78 11.52 -10.00 -11.26
N ILE A 79 10.73 -11.02 -11.62
CA ILE A 79 10.48 -11.41 -12.99
C ILE A 79 9.12 -10.82 -13.40
N GLU A 80 9.11 -9.92 -14.38
CA GLU A 80 7.89 -9.19 -14.84
C GLU A 80 7.14 -8.42 -13.73
N ALA A 81 7.84 -8.09 -12.65
CA ALA A 81 7.34 -7.30 -11.53
C ALA A 81 8.31 -6.18 -11.17
N HIS A 82 7.87 -5.23 -10.36
CA HIS A 82 8.69 -4.12 -9.89
C HIS A 82 8.53 -3.98 -8.38
N TYR A 83 9.65 -3.70 -7.70
CA TYR A 83 9.67 -3.39 -6.28
C TYR A 83 9.72 -1.88 -6.03
N ILE A 84 8.86 -1.42 -5.12
CA ILE A 84 8.88 -0.05 -4.60
C ILE A 84 9.21 -0.13 -3.11
N GLY A 85 10.30 0.48 -2.71
CA GLY A 85 10.82 0.39 -1.34
C GLY A 85 12.06 -0.52 -1.22
N PRO A 86 12.35 -1.00 0.02
CA PRO A 86 11.55 -0.89 1.25
C PRO A 86 11.43 0.55 1.78
N LEU A 87 10.29 0.86 2.39
CA LEU A 87 9.99 2.17 2.96
C LEU A 87 9.16 2.04 4.25
N PRO A 88 9.16 3.07 5.13
CA PRO A 88 8.24 3.09 6.26
C PRO A 88 6.78 3.06 5.77
N ALA A 89 5.91 2.32 6.46
CA ALA A 89 4.48 2.34 6.17
C ALA A 89 3.87 3.73 6.49
N ALA A 90 2.70 4.04 5.91
CA ALA A 90 2.00 5.30 6.16
C ALA A 90 1.76 5.55 7.67
N MET A 91 1.46 4.50 8.43
CA MET A 91 1.51 4.51 9.90
C MET A 91 2.80 3.83 10.36
N ALA A 92 3.90 4.58 10.38
CA ALA A 92 5.25 4.06 10.63
C ALA A 92 5.46 3.48 12.04
N ARG A 93 4.59 3.77 13.01
CA ARG A 93 4.66 3.24 14.39
C ARG A 93 3.28 2.88 14.92
N ARG A 94 3.12 1.64 15.40
CA ARG A 94 1.89 1.15 16.03
C ARG A 94 2.24 0.21 17.18
N LYS A 95 1.60 0.38 18.34
CA LYS A 95 1.81 -0.47 19.52
C LYS A 95 3.29 -0.69 19.86
N ASN A 96 4.07 0.37 19.82
CA ASN A 96 5.53 0.36 20.08
C ASN A 96 6.37 -0.48 19.11
N ARG A 97 5.83 -0.81 17.91
CA ARG A 97 6.55 -1.43 16.80
C ARG A 97 6.66 -0.49 15.62
N TYR A 98 7.77 -0.58 14.91
CA TYR A 98 8.01 0.13 13.65
C TYR A 98 7.48 -0.73 12.51
N ARG A 99 6.78 -0.08 11.59
CA ARG A 99 6.18 -0.71 10.41
C ARG A 99 6.91 -0.28 9.17
N SER A 100 7.41 -1.27 8.42
CA SER A 100 8.05 -1.08 7.13
C SER A 100 7.29 -1.88 6.08
N GLN A 101 7.39 -1.48 4.82
CA GLN A 101 6.71 -2.16 3.72
C GLN A 101 7.57 -2.22 2.46
N LEU A 102 7.37 -3.28 1.70
CA LEU A 102 7.86 -3.47 0.34
C LEU A 102 6.63 -3.67 -0.55
N ILE A 103 6.47 -2.81 -1.55
CA ILE A 103 5.36 -2.87 -2.49
C ILE A 103 5.85 -3.60 -3.73
N ILE A 104 5.04 -4.52 -4.24
CA ILE A 104 5.28 -5.28 -5.46
C ILE A 104 4.19 -4.92 -6.46
N THR A 105 4.56 -4.50 -7.66
CA THR A 105 3.62 -4.22 -8.74
C THR A 105 3.96 -5.09 -9.95
N ALA A 106 2.95 -5.57 -10.64
CA ALA A 106 3.11 -6.33 -11.88
C ALA A 106 2.02 -5.98 -12.89
N LYS A 107 2.27 -6.25 -14.17
CA LYS A 107 1.26 -6.05 -15.22
C LYS A 107 0.10 -7.03 -15.10
N THR A 108 0.38 -8.26 -14.64
CA THR A 108 -0.59 -9.35 -14.56
C THR A 108 -0.58 -9.99 -13.18
N ARG A 109 -1.73 -10.56 -12.79
CA ARG A 109 -1.84 -11.33 -11.54
C ARG A 109 -0.94 -12.55 -11.47
N PRO A 110 -0.77 -13.36 -12.54
CA PRO A 110 0.17 -14.48 -12.52
C PRO A 110 1.62 -14.05 -12.25
N ALA A 111 2.11 -12.97 -12.89
CA ALA A 111 3.45 -12.45 -12.64
C ALA A 111 3.61 -11.97 -11.18
N LEU A 112 2.59 -11.28 -10.63
CA LEU A 112 2.58 -10.91 -9.23
C LEU A 112 2.63 -12.13 -8.31
N ALA A 113 1.76 -13.13 -8.55
CA ALA A 113 1.67 -14.33 -7.73
C ALA A 113 2.97 -15.12 -7.71
N HIS A 114 3.64 -15.27 -8.86
CA HIS A 114 4.93 -15.92 -8.95
C HIS A 114 6.01 -15.20 -8.12
N THR A 115 6.10 -13.88 -8.26
CA THR A 115 7.06 -13.06 -7.49
C THR A 115 6.76 -13.10 -5.98
N VAL A 116 5.48 -13.00 -5.60
CA VAL A 116 5.07 -13.08 -4.19
C VAL A 116 5.36 -14.44 -3.59
N ALA A 117 5.11 -15.55 -4.31
CA ALA A 117 5.42 -16.90 -3.84
C ALA A 117 6.93 -17.08 -3.55
N ALA A 118 7.79 -16.59 -4.44
CA ALA A 118 9.23 -16.62 -4.23
C ALA A 118 9.66 -15.78 -3.01
N LEU A 119 9.09 -14.59 -2.84
CA LEU A 119 9.33 -13.73 -1.67
C LEU A 119 8.88 -14.38 -0.37
N VAL A 120 7.71 -15.03 -0.36
CA VAL A 120 7.20 -15.76 0.82
C VAL A 120 8.14 -16.88 1.21
N SER A 121 8.55 -17.73 0.25
CA SER A 121 9.51 -18.81 0.51
C SER A 121 10.82 -18.28 1.09
N GLN A 122 11.34 -17.20 0.56
CA GLN A 122 12.55 -16.56 1.08
C GLN A 122 12.34 -15.94 2.47
N ALA A 123 11.17 -15.34 2.70
CA ALA A 123 10.81 -14.75 4.00
C ALA A 123 10.70 -15.80 5.11
N GLU A 124 10.14 -16.97 4.80
CA GLU A 124 10.05 -18.11 5.73
C GLU A 124 11.42 -18.60 6.16
N LEU A 125 12.37 -18.71 5.22
CA LEU A 125 13.76 -19.10 5.50
C LEU A 125 14.49 -18.06 6.38
N GLY A 126 14.25 -16.77 6.16
CA GLY A 126 14.86 -15.66 6.90
C GLY A 126 14.07 -15.24 8.16
N SER A 127 12.98 -15.90 8.48
CA SER A 127 12.07 -15.50 9.56
C SER A 127 12.72 -15.62 10.93
N ARG A 128 12.59 -14.54 11.74
CA ARG A 128 13.02 -14.48 13.14
C ARG A 128 11.85 -14.02 14.00
N PRO A 129 10.92 -14.91 14.38
CA PRO A 129 9.63 -14.56 15.00
C PRO A 129 9.73 -13.70 16.27
N HIS A 130 10.83 -13.77 17.00
CA HIS A 130 11.08 -12.98 18.20
C HIS A 130 11.51 -11.53 17.91
N GLN A 131 12.04 -11.25 16.71
CA GLN A 131 12.54 -9.92 16.35
C GLN A 131 11.51 -9.11 15.55
N PHE A 132 10.84 -9.76 14.59
CA PHE A 132 9.84 -9.11 13.74
C PHE A 132 8.73 -10.08 13.33
N SER A 133 7.60 -9.52 12.96
CA SER A 133 6.52 -10.24 12.29
C SER A 133 6.31 -9.65 10.90
N TRP A 134 5.94 -10.48 9.95
CA TRP A 134 5.66 -10.04 8.60
C TRP A 134 4.33 -10.61 8.10
N SER A 135 3.76 -9.95 7.11
CA SER A 135 2.52 -10.36 6.44
C SER A 135 2.54 -9.94 4.98
N VAL A 136 1.82 -10.68 4.17
CA VAL A 136 1.57 -10.34 2.75
C VAL A 136 0.11 -9.99 2.58
N ASP A 137 -0.15 -8.94 1.82
CA ASP A 137 -1.47 -8.47 1.48
C ASP A 137 -1.54 -8.30 -0.04
N ILE A 138 -2.41 -9.05 -0.70
CA ILE A 138 -2.62 -9.02 -2.15
C ILE A 138 -3.84 -8.15 -2.44
N ASP A 139 -3.73 -7.24 -3.41
CA ASP A 139 -4.72 -6.21 -3.70
C ASP A 139 -5.13 -5.41 -2.44
N PRO A 140 -4.16 -4.87 -1.65
CA PRO A 140 -4.45 -4.21 -0.39
C PRO A 140 -5.36 -3.00 -0.58
N TYR A 141 -6.28 -2.79 0.35
CA TYR A 141 -7.14 -1.61 0.37
C TYR A 141 -6.35 -0.33 0.65
N GLU A 142 -5.32 -0.42 1.52
CA GLU A 142 -4.41 0.66 1.86
C GLU A 142 -2.98 0.24 1.48
N ALA A 143 -2.50 0.67 0.32
CA ALA A 143 -1.15 0.34 -0.14
C ALA A 143 -0.19 1.53 -0.12
N LEU A 144 -0.73 2.75 -0.18
CA LEU A 144 0.03 4.00 -0.35
C LEU A 144 -0.37 5.04 0.67
#